data_771d2e1f0bbda09b19fd76d340274b82
#
_entry.id   771d2e1f0bbda09b19fd76d340274b82
#
_cell.length_a   1.000
_cell.length_b   1.000
_cell.length_c   1.000
_cell.angle_alpha   90.00
_cell.angle_beta   90.00
_cell.angle_gamma   90.00
#
_symmetry.space_group_name_H-M   'P 1'
#
loop_
_entity.id
_entity.type
_entity.pdbx_description
1 polymer ?
#
loop_
_entity_poly.entity_id
_entity_poly.type
_entity_poly.pdbx_seq_one_letter_code
_entity_poly.pdbx_strand_id
1 'polypeptide(L)'
;MSSSTSKIFEKYTLNNNVEIQSRLVAAPVSLFASDTNVIISDEERDFLKVRGKKYGLYILGAVSVTQDSIAFIGQPIAFTEKDIPALAEKAKLIKANGPKAICQLQHAGVIASKEFTQMQPVGPSSEKYNKILEEKGLLTDDNKIHELTNDEIKKIIQSFAYSAELCLKAGFDGVELHGANNFLPQQFYSKHTNNRTDDWGGSDEKRMNFHIKLIEEVCKIREKFNRPDFIIGYRISPEEPFEDGITMTETLKLVKKLVTMPLQYLHISQNKFFQKARRGEGAGTERLKLIHNETKGKLALIGCGGLRSLDDFNSAMNSGFCEFVAAGCANLLNKDLGILLEAGKGDEINLALDPEHPEKYLIPKELWKACLTSPGWLPPIKGEPQKNIKHEVRFKAAI
;
A
#
# COMPACT_ATOMS: atom_id res chain seq x y z
N MET A 1 35.69 1.94 9.76
CA MET A 1 34.42 1.22 9.98
C MET A 1 33.73 1.09 8.63
N SER A 2 33.65 -0.11 8.06
CA SER A 2 32.99 -0.34 6.76
C SER A 2 31.50 -0.02 6.92
N SER A 3 30.98 0.93 6.17
CA SER A 3 29.64 1.46 6.31
C SER A 3 28.60 0.39 5.93
N SER A 4 27.81 -0.04 6.89
CA SER A 4 26.65 -0.94 6.69
C SER A 4 25.56 -0.37 5.75
N THR A 5 25.69 0.90 5.38
CA THR A 5 24.82 1.60 4.41
C THR A 5 24.95 1.07 2.98
N SER A 6 26.05 0.38 2.65
CA SER A 6 26.28 -0.13 1.30
C SER A 6 25.15 -1.05 0.80
N LYS A 7 24.60 -1.92 1.66
CA LYS A 7 23.61 -2.92 1.29
C LYS A 7 22.27 -2.34 0.79
N ILE A 8 21.85 -1.21 1.35
CA ILE A 8 20.60 -0.52 0.94
C ILE A 8 20.74 0.02 -0.50
N PHE A 9 21.94 0.43 -0.88
CA PHE A 9 22.22 1.04 -2.19
C PHE A 9 22.82 0.06 -3.20
N GLU A 10 22.85 -1.24 -2.86
CA GLU A 10 23.17 -2.29 -3.82
C GLU A 10 21.99 -2.51 -4.79
N LYS A 11 22.34 -2.80 -6.04
CA LYS A 11 21.38 -3.20 -7.05
C LYS A 11 20.70 -4.52 -6.71
N TYR A 12 19.50 -4.71 -7.24
CA TYR A 12 18.77 -5.95 -7.15
C TYR A 12 18.06 -6.26 -8.47
N THR A 13 18.16 -7.50 -8.94
CA THR A 13 17.45 -7.93 -10.15
C THR A 13 16.20 -8.70 -9.78
N LEU A 14 15.04 -8.20 -10.20
CA LEU A 14 13.76 -8.86 -10.01
C LEU A 14 13.66 -10.14 -10.88
N ASN A 15 12.71 -11.00 -10.55
CA ASN A 15 12.52 -12.29 -11.25
C ASN A 15 12.08 -12.18 -12.74
N ASN A 16 11.75 -10.98 -13.21
CA ASN A 16 11.52 -10.65 -14.63
C ASN A 16 12.72 -9.93 -15.28
N ASN A 17 13.91 -10.06 -14.70
CA ASN A 17 15.17 -9.47 -15.15
C ASN A 17 15.22 -7.92 -15.15
N VAL A 18 14.29 -7.24 -14.49
CA VAL A 18 14.38 -5.80 -14.31
C VAL A 18 15.36 -5.47 -13.17
N GLU A 19 16.38 -4.67 -13.49
CA GLU A 19 17.35 -4.18 -12.52
C GLU A 19 16.79 -2.98 -11.75
N ILE A 20 16.85 -3.05 -10.43
CA ILE A 20 16.51 -1.99 -9.48
C ILE A 20 17.80 -1.45 -8.87
N GLN A 21 18.03 -0.13 -8.97
CA GLN A 21 19.31 0.49 -8.66
C GLN A 21 19.62 0.61 -7.16
N SER A 22 18.60 0.44 -6.30
CA SER A 22 18.73 0.55 -4.84
C SER A 22 17.64 -0.29 -4.18
N ARG A 23 17.91 -0.79 -2.98
CA ARG A 23 16.96 -1.55 -2.15
C ARG A 23 16.10 -0.66 -1.25
N LEU A 24 16.20 0.67 -1.39
CA LEU A 24 15.34 1.64 -0.71
C LEU A 24 14.08 1.87 -1.52
N VAL A 25 12.92 1.77 -0.89
CA VAL A 25 11.61 1.94 -1.50
C VAL A 25 10.86 3.10 -0.84
N ALA A 26 10.29 4.01 -1.64
CA ALA A 26 9.27 4.94 -1.12
C ALA A 26 7.94 4.18 -0.97
N ALA A 27 7.51 3.99 0.27
CA ALA A 27 6.24 3.33 0.56
C ALA A 27 5.07 4.21 0.08
N PRO A 28 3.96 3.60 -0.39
CA PRO A 28 2.79 4.36 -0.82
C PRO A 28 2.17 5.11 0.36
N VAL A 29 2.00 6.41 0.18
CA VAL A 29 1.33 7.31 1.12
C VAL A 29 0.31 8.13 0.35
N SER A 30 -0.92 8.20 0.87
CA SER A 30 -1.97 9.06 0.30
C SER A 30 -1.64 10.52 0.56
N LEU A 31 -1.55 11.32 -0.51
CA LEU A 31 -1.14 12.72 -0.42
C LEU A 31 -2.32 13.67 -0.17
N PHE A 32 -3.57 13.22 -0.38
CA PHE A 32 -4.79 14.05 -0.29
C PHE A 32 -4.72 15.32 -1.16
N ALA A 33 -4.06 15.25 -2.29
CA ALA A 33 -3.62 16.43 -3.03
C ALA A 33 -4.10 16.52 -4.48
N SER A 34 -4.68 15.47 -5.07
CA SER A 34 -5.31 15.57 -6.39
C SER A 34 -6.59 16.40 -6.28
N ASP A 35 -6.83 17.30 -7.22
CA ASP A 35 -8.06 18.05 -7.22
C ASP A 35 -9.25 17.21 -7.72
N THR A 36 -10.47 17.77 -7.62
CA THR A 36 -11.72 17.10 -8.03
C THR A 36 -11.81 16.86 -9.53
N ASN A 37 -10.97 17.53 -10.33
CA ASN A 37 -10.88 17.37 -11.79
C ASN A 37 -9.74 16.38 -12.18
N VAL A 38 -9.17 15.67 -11.20
CA VAL A 38 -8.10 14.68 -11.40
C VAL A 38 -6.79 15.29 -11.92
N ILE A 39 -6.64 16.60 -11.83
CA ILE A 39 -5.42 17.31 -12.19
C ILE A 39 -4.44 17.21 -11.03
N ILE A 40 -3.18 16.99 -11.33
CA ILE A 40 -2.12 17.07 -10.32
C ILE A 40 -2.02 18.50 -9.79
N SER A 41 -2.15 18.71 -8.48
CA SER A 41 -1.99 20.02 -7.85
C SER A 41 -0.53 20.46 -7.81
N ASP A 42 -0.28 21.77 -7.65
CA ASP A 42 1.09 22.27 -7.50
C ASP A 42 1.76 21.72 -6.24
N GLU A 43 1.02 21.55 -5.15
CA GLU A 43 1.52 20.92 -3.93
C GLU A 43 1.98 19.47 -4.17
N GLU A 44 1.22 18.70 -4.94
CA GLU A 44 1.60 17.32 -5.30
C GLU A 44 2.82 17.30 -6.24
N ARG A 45 2.89 18.24 -7.20
CA ARG A 45 4.08 18.40 -8.07
C ARG A 45 5.33 18.68 -7.26
N ASP A 46 5.28 19.64 -6.36
CA ASP A 46 6.40 20.04 -5.53
C ASP A 46 6.82 18.89 -4.60
N PHE A 47 5.86 18.15 -4.05
CA PHE A 47 6.14 16.97 -3.24
C PHE A 47 6.88 15.89 -4.03
N LEU A 48 6.39 15.53 -5.22
CA LEU A 48 6.97 14.46 -6.05
C LEU A 48 8.33 14.89 -6.67
N LYS A 49 8.48 16.15 -7.05
CA LYS A 49 9.68 16.69 -7.70
C LYS A 49 10.93 16.58 -6.83
N VAL A 50 10.80 16.70 -5.51
CA VAL A 50 11.95 16.74 -4.60
C VAL A 50 12.29 15.41 -3.95
N ARG A 51 11.44 14.38 -4.10
CA ARG A 51 11.61 13.08 -3.44
C ARG A 51 12.00 11.98 -4.43
N GLY A 52 12.57 10.90 -3.91
CA GLY A 52 12.90 9.70 -4.69
C GLY A 52 14.37 9.57 -5.10
N LYS A 53 15.22 10.56 -4.86
CA LYS A 53 16.65 10.44 -5.15
C LYS A 53 17.26 9.29 -4.34
N LYS A 54 18.01 8.41 -5.01
CA LYS A 54 18.62 7.21 -4.42
C LYS A 54 17.65 6.09 -4.02
N TYR A 55 16.39 6.21 -4.39
CA TYR A 55 15.43 5.11 -4.25
C TYR A 55 15.50 4.17 -5.46
N GLY A 56 15.24 2.88 -5.23
CA GLY A 56 15.08 1.89 -6.32
C GLY A 56 13.66 1.86 -6.88
N LEU A 57 12.68 1.90 -5.97
CA LEU A 57 11.26 1.96 -6.32
C LEU A 57 10.61 3.15 -5.62
N TYR A 58 9.71 3.83 -6.31
CA TYR A 58 8.80 4.81 -5.72
C TYR A 58 7.37 4.38 -5.99
N ILE A 59 6.65 3.99 -4.94
CA ILE A 59 5.27 3.52 -5.04
C ILE A 59 4.34 4.70 -4.78
N LEU A 60 3.72 5.21 -5.84
CA LEU A 60 2.66 6.22 -5.73
C LEU A 60 1.40 5.54 -5.20
N GLY A 61 0.81 6.05 -4.15
CA GLY A 61 -0.41 5.43 -3.63
C GLY A 61 -1.39 6.42 -3.04
N ALA A 62 -2.60 5.99 -2.85
CA ALA A 62 -3.25 4.87 -3.53
C ALA A 62 -4.20 5.43 -4.59
N VAL A 63 -4.23 4.82 -5.76
CA VAL A 63 -5.04 5.23 -6.91
C VAL A 63 -6.30 4.39 -6.98
N SER A 64 -7.48 5.02 -7.03
CA SER A 64 -8.78 4.36 -7.15
C SER A 64 -8.98 3.79 -8.55
N VAL A 65 -9.59 2.58 -8.63
CA VAL A 65 -9.85 1.88 -9.90
C VAL A 65 -11.29 2.04 -10.41
N THR A 66 -12.22 2.50 -9.56
CA THR A 66 -13.63 2.76 -9.88
C THR A 66 -14.15 3.91 -9.03
N GLN A 67 -15.27 4.52 -9.45
CA GLN A 67 -15.88 5.64 -8.71
C GLN A 67 -16.30 5.24 -7.29
N ASP A 68 -16.85 4.04 -7.09
CA ASP A 68 -17.26 3.50 -5.79
C ASP A 68 -16.09 3.06 -4.89
N SER A 69 -14.85 3.17 -5.39
CA SER A 69 -13.65 2.77 -4.66
C SER A 69 -12.93 3.90 -3.94
N ILE A 70 -13.41 5.15 -4.02
CA ILE A 70 -12.74 6.33 -3.43
C ILE A 70 -12.88 6.31 -1.90
N ALA A 71 -11.74 6.37 -1.20
CA ALA A 71 -11.69 6.29 0.26
C ALA A 71 -11.49 7.65 0.95
N PHE A 72 -10.95 8.65 0.25
CA PHE A 72 -10.58 9.93 0.87
C PHE A 72 -10.51 11.06 -0.16
N ILE A 73 -10.58 12.30 0.33
CA ILE A 73 -10.48 13.52 -0.48
C ILE A 73 -9.14 13.57 -1.24
N GLY A 74 -9.16 14.10 -2.46
CA GLY A 74 -7.93 14.27 -3.25
C GLY A 74 -7.22 12.97 -3.60
N GLN A 75 -7.97 11.86 -3.67
CA GLN A 75 -7.43 10.58 -4.11
C GLN A 75 -7.29 10.56 -5.63
N PRO A 76 -6.11 10.20 -6.17
CA PRO A 76 -5.93 10.02 -7.60
C PRO A 76 -6.75 8.82 -8.11
N ILE A 77 -7.14 8.88 -9.38
CA ILE A 77 -7.98 7.87 -10.04
C ILE A 77 -7.34 7.35 -11.34
N ALA A 78 -7.77 6.17 -11.75
CA ALA A 78 -7.40 5.55 -13.02
C ALA A 78 -8.61 4.82 -13.61
N PHE A 79 -9.65 5.57 -14.02
CA PHE A 79 -10.94 5.03 -14.47
C PHE A 79 -11.06 5.02 -15.98
N THR A 80 -10.49 6.02 -16.65
CA THR A 80 -10.64 6.25 -18.08
C THR A 80 -9.34 6.78 -18.71
N GLU A 81 -9.27 6.79 -20.02
CA GLU A 81 -8.12 7.36 -20.75
C GLU A 81 -7.93 8.87 -20.49
N LYS A 82 -8.95 9.57 -20.02
CA LYS A 82 -8.85 10.98 -19.61
C LYS A 82 -7.94 11.18 -18.41
N ASP A 83 -7.71 10.14 -17.62
CA ASP A 83 -6.87 10.19 -16.42
C ASP A 83 -5.37 10.02 -16.75
N ILE A 84 -5.04 9.55 -17.96
CA ILE A 84 -3.66 9.31 -18.42
C ILE A 84 -2.77 10.54 -18.29
N PRO A 85 -3.16 11.77 -18.69
CA PRO A 85 -2.26 12.92 -18.61
C PRO A 85 -1.78 13.21 -17.18
N ALA A 86 -2.69 13.17 -16.20
CA ALA A 86 -2.35 13.40 -14.79
C ALA A 86 -1.44 12.27 -14.23
N LEU A 87 -1.75 11.03 -14.56
CA LEU A 87 -0.93 9.87 -14.20
C LEU A 87 0.46 9.94 -14.84
N ALA A 88 0.55 10.34 -16.12
CA ALA A 88 1.81 10.48 -16.84
C ALA A 88 2.72 11.56 -16.23
N GLU A 89 2.15 12.68 -15.82
CA GLU A 89 2.90 13.74 -15.13
C GLU A 89 3.48 13.21 -13.80
N LYS A 90 2.70 12.49 -12.99
CA LYS A 90 3.16 11.87 -11.75
C LYS A 90 4.29 10.88 -12.02
N ALA A 91 4.13 9.98 -12.99
CA ALA A 91 5.16 9.02 -13.37
C ALA A 91 6.46 9.71 -13.82
N LYS A 92 6.36 10.77 -14.64
CA LYS A 92 7.48 11.58 -15.10
C LYS A 92 8.23 12.26 -13.94
N LEU A 93 7.53 12.87 -13.00
CA LEU A 93 8.13 13.53 -11.83
C LEU A 93 8.88 12.54 -10.94
N ILE A 94 8.29 11.37 -10.69
CA ILE A 94 8.94 10.31 -9.91
C ILE A 94 10.21 9.84 -10.60
N LYS A 95 10.13 9.50 -11.89
CA LYS A 95 11.25 8.95 -12.67
C LYS A 95 12.38 9.95 -12.87
N ALA A 96 12.11 11.25 -12.85
CA ALA A 96 13.13 12.30 -12.94
C ALA A 96 14.14 12.24 -11.79
N ASN A 97 13.78 11.63 -10.65
CA ASN A 97 14.66 11.43 -9.50
C ASN A 97 15.40 10.07 -9.51
N GLY A 98 15.16 9.22 -10.50
CA GLY A 98 15.89 7.97 -10.74
C GLY A 98 15.17 6.66 -10.42
N PRO A 99 14.17 6.55 -9.51
CA PRO A 99 13.54 5.28 -9.20
C PRO A 99 12.62 4.79 -10.32
N LYS A 100 12.32 3.49 -10.30
CA LYS A 100 11.17 2.95 -11.03
C LYS A 100 9.88 3.47 -10.42
N ALA A 101 8.98 4.02 -11.25
CA ALA A 101 7.69 4.53 -10.82
C ALA A 101 6.65 3.40 -10.81
N ILE A 102 6.10 3.11 -9.64
CA ILE A 102 5.05 2.09 -9.43
C ILE A 102 3.76 2.79 -9.01
N CYS A 103 2.63 2.42 -9.60
CA CYS A 103 1.31 2.94 -9.24
C CYS A 103 0.57 1.92 -8.36
N GLN A 104 0.25 2.28 -7.11
CA GLN A 104 -0.54 1.40 -6.24
C GLN A 104 -2.03 1.55 -6.55
N LEU A 105 -2.66 0.48 -7.04
CA LEU A 105 -4.09 0.42 -7.37
C LEU A 105 -4.90 -0.14 -6.21
N GLN A 106 -6.03 0.49 -5.90
CA GLN A 106 -6.87 0.09 -4.77
C GLN A 106 -8.36 0.18 -5.09
N HIS A 107 -9.16 -0.59 -4.33
CA HIS A 107 -10.60 -0.47 -4.17
C HIS A 107 -10.93 -0.49 -2.69
N ALA A 108 -11.60 0.56 -2.20
CA ALA A 108 -11.85 0.74 -0.76
C ALA A 108 -12.83 -0.28 -0.18
N GLY A 109 -13.76 -0.79 -0.99
CA GLY A 109 -14.78 -1.71 -0.49
C GLY A 109 -15.67 -1.06 0.56
N VAL A 110 -15.86 -1.71 1.70
CA VAL A 110 -16.71 -1.20 2.79
C VAL A 110 -16.20 0.09 3.43
N ILE A 111 -14.93 0.44 3.24
CA ILE A 111 -14.36 1.69 3.77
C ILE A 111 -14.39 2.85 2.75
N ALA A 112 -15.08 2.66 1.62
CA ALA A 112 -15.32 3.74 0.67
C ALA A 112 -16.13 4.88 1.33
N SER A 113 -15.74 6.11 1.05
CA SER A 113 -16.44 7.28 1.59
C SER A 113 -17.57 7.70 0.66
N LYS A 114 -18.82 7.57 1.13
CA LYS A 114 -19.99 8.04 0.37
C LYS A 114 -19.93 9.55 0.09
N GLU A 115 -19.32 10.32 0.98
CA GLU A 115 -19.09 11.76 0.76
C GLU A 115 -18.39 12.04 -0.58
N PHE A 116 -17.44 11.18 -0.98
CA PHE A 116 -16.65 11.36 -2.20
C PHE A 116 -17.15 10.52 -3.36
N THR A 117 -17.70 9.32 -3.08
CA THR A 117 -18.17 8.42 -4.14
C THR A 117 -19.57 8.77 -4.65
N GLN A 118 -20.42 9.35 -3.80
CA GLN A 118 -21.88 9.50 -3.98
C GLN A 118 -22.58 8.15 -4.23
N MET A 119 -21.92 7.05 -3.86
CA MET A 119 -22.38 5.67 -4.08
C MET A 119 -22.40 4.90 -2.76
N GLN A 120 -23.21 3.86 -2.72
CA GLN A 120 -23.27 2.94 -1.59
C GLN A 120 -21.95 2.16 -1.48
N PRO A 121 -21.36 2.03 -0.28
CA PRO A 121 -20.17 1.19 -0.08
C PRO A 121 -20.47 -0.27 -0.42
N VAL A 122 -19.50 -0.96 -0.99
CA VAL A 122 -19.63 -2.36 -1.41
C VAL A 122 -18.68 -3.27 -0.63
N GLY A 123 -18.98 -4.56 -0.53
CA GLY A 123 -18.11 -5.50 0.16
C GLY A 123 -18.36 -6.95 -0.22
N PRO A 124 -17.50 -7.89 0.24
CA PRO A 124 -17.73 -9.31 0.00
C PRO A 124 -18.99 -9.82 0.69
N SER A 125 -19.35 -9.25 1.84
CA SER A 125 -20.55 -9.55 2.61
C SER A 125 -21.08 -8.30 3.28
N SER A 126 -22.39 -8.21 3.47
CA SER A 126 -23.07 -7.06 4.03
C SER A 126 -23.54 -7.27 5.47
N GLU A 127 -23.88 -8.49 5.85
CA GLU A 127 -24.60 -8.83 7.07
C GLU A 127 -23.94 -8.29 8.34
N LYS A 128 -22.68 -8.63 8.56
CA LYS A 128 -21.95 -8.25 9.79
C LYS A 128 -21.77 -6.74 9.93
N TYR A 129 -21.45 -6.06 8.84
CA TYR A 129 -21.28 -4.60 8.85
C TYR A 129 -22.62 -3.88 9.09
N ASN A 130 -23.66 -4.29 8.37
CA ASN A 130 -24.98 -3.69 8.53
C ASN A 130 -25.52 -3.90 9.95
N LYS A 131 -25.29 -5.09 10.54
CA LYS A 131 -25.67 -5.37 11.94
C LYS A 131 -24.91 -4.46 12.93
N ILE A 132 -23.62 -4.23 12.73
CA ILE A 132 -22.84 -3.29 13.58
C ILE A 132 -23.38 -1.87 13.49
N LEU A 133 -23.75 -1.41 12.29
CA LEU A 133 -24.34 -0.09 12.08
C LEU A 133 -25.73 0.00 12.74
N GLU A 134 -26.55 -1.06 12.63
CA GLU A 134 -27.87 -1.16 13.25
C GLU A 134 -27.79 -1.11 14.78
N GLU A 135 -26.92 -1.93 15.39
CA GLU A 135 -26.71 -1.97 16.84
C GLU A 135 -26.25 -0.60 17.40
N LYS A 136 -25.59 0.22 16.58
CA LYS A 136 -25.19 1.58 16.95
C LYS A 136 -26.26 2.65 16.66
N GLY A 137 -27.37 2.27 16.04
CA GLY A 137 -28.39 3.23 15.59
C GLY A 137 -27.91 4.13 14.45
N LEU A 138 -26.90 3.69 13.68
CA LEU A 138 -26.28 4.46 12.60
C LEU A 138 -26.67 3.94 11.21
N LEU A 139 -27.33 2.78 11.10
CA LEU A 139 -27.71 2.21 9.81
C LEU A 139 -28.77 3.10 9.13
N THR A 140 -28.45 3.49 7.90
CA THR A 140 -29.37 4.20 6.99
C THR A 140 -29.32 3.53 5.63
N ASP A 141 -30.28 3.80 4.76
CA ASP A 141 -30.24 3.29 3.38
C ASP A 141 -28.99 3.79 2.64
N ASP A 142 -28.44 4.90 3.09
CA ASP A 142 -27.29 5.56 2.48
C ASP A 142 -25.95 4.95 2.83
N ASN A 143 -25.80 4.35 4.01
CA ASN A 143 -24.53 3.75 4.48
C ASN A 143 -24.58 2.23 4.60
N LYS A 144 -25.72 1.63 4.26
CA LYS A 144 -25.87 0.18 4.18
C LYS A 144 -24.89 -0.40 3.17
N ILE A 145 -24.16 -1.42 3.57
CA ILE A 145 -23.21 -2.09 2.66
C ILE A 145 -23.97 -2.92 1.64
N HIS A 146 -23.63 -2.74 0.37
CA HIS A 146 -24.08 -3.60 -0.72
C HIS A 146 -23.14 -4.81 -0.83
N GLU A 147 -23.70 -6.01 -0.73
CA GLU A 147 -22.97 -7.25 -0.97
C GLU A 147 -22.78 -7.46 -2.47
N LEU A 148 -21.53 -7.59 -2.89
CA LEU A 148 -21.17 -7.74 -4.30
C LEU A 148 -21.70 -9.06 -4.88
N THR A 149 -22.40 -9.00 -6.00
CA THR A 149 -22.72 -10.15 -6.82
C THR A 149 -21.49 -10.70 -7.53
N ASN A 150 -21.56 -11.94 -8.02
CA ASN A 150 -20.46 -12.56 -8.78
C ASN A 150 -20.04 -11.72 -10.01
N ASP A 151 -21.00 -11.10 -10.70
CA ASP A 151 -20.72 -10.29 -11.89
C ASP A 151 -20.10 -8.93 -11.54
N GLU A 152 -20.49 -8.32 -10.43
CA GLU A 152 -19.86 -7.10 -9.90
C GLU A 152 -18.42 -7.38 -9.46
N ILE A 153 -18.17 -8.51 -8.80
CA ILE A 153 -16.80 -8.95 -8.43
C ILE A 153 -15.91 -9.05 -9.68
N LYS A 154 -16.40 -9.70 -10.74
CA LYS A 154 -15.66 -9.82 -12.00
C LYS A 154 -15.42 -8.47 -12.67
N LYS A 155 -16.40 -7.56 -12.64
CA LYS A 155 -16.24 -6.19 -13.17
C LYS A 155 -15.19 -5.41 -12.41
N ILE A 156 -15.15 -5.51 -11.07
CA ILE A 156 -14.11 -4.86 -10.25
C ILE A 156 -12.72 -5.42 -10.61
N ILE A 157 -12.57 -6.72 -10.76
CA ILE A 157 -11.31 -7.35 -11.17
C ILE A 157 -10.86 -6.81 -12.55
N GLN A 158 -11.79 -6.69 -13.50
CA GLN A 158 -11.51 -6.10 -14.81
C GLN A 158 -11.14 -4.61 -14.72
N SER A 159 -11.76 -3.86 -13.81
CA SER A 159 -11.41 -2.44 -13.58
C SER A 159 -9.96 -2.28 -13.08
N PHE A 160 -9.49 -3.16 -12.21
CA PHE A 160 -8.08 -3.17 -11.82
C PHE A 160 -7.15 -3.42 -13.01
N ALA A 161 -7.48 -4.39 -13.88
CA ALA A 161 -6.70 -4.68 -15.07
C ALA A 161 -6.70 -3.48 -16.03
N TYR A 162 -7.85 -2.84 -16.22
CA TYR A 162 -7.95 -1.64 -17.05
C TYR A 162 -7.18 -0.45 -16.46
N SER A 163 -7.26 -0.22 -15.15
CA SER A 163 -6.47 0.82 -14.47
C SER A 163 -4.96 0.57 -14.59
N ALA A 164 -4.54 -0.69 -14.54
CA ALA A 164 -3.13 -1.04 -14.75
C ALA A 164 -2.70 -0.79 -16.21
N GLU A 165 -3.59 -1.00 -17.20
CA GLU A 165 -3.35 -0.59 -18.58
C GLU A 165 -3.18 0.93 -18.72
N LEU A 166 -4.04 1.72 -18.05
CA LEU A 166 -3.91 3.18 -18.03
C LEU A 166 -2.58 3.63 -17.41
N CYS A 167 -2.15 3.00 -16.31
CA CYS A 167 -0.85 3.26 -15.70
C CYS A 167 0.32 2.93 -16.64
N LEU A 168 0.25 1.83 -17.37
CA LEU A 168 1.26 1.46 -18.36
C LEU A 168 1.32 2.52 -19.48
N LYS A 169 0.17 2.92 -20.05
CA LYS A 169 0.07 3.99 -21.05
C LYS A 169 0.58 5.33 -20.53
N ALA A 170 0.38 5.62 -19.24
CA ALA A 170 0.90 6.80 -18.55
C ALA A 170 2.42 6.77 -18.31
N GLY A 171 3.08 5.65 -18.58
CA GLY A 171 4.53 5.52 -18.48
C GLY A 171 5.05 5.09 -17.12
N PHE A 172 4.21 4.54 -16.23
CA PHE A 172 4.68 3.84 -15.05
C PHE A 172 5.49 2.58 -15.45
N ASP A 173 6.46 2.22 -14.60
CA ASP A 173 7.26 1.00 -14.78
C ASP A 173 6.54 -0.24 -14.24
N GLY A 174 5.45 -0.05 -13.49
CA GLY A 174 4.66 -1.13 -12.92
C GLY A 174 3.49 -0.66 -12.08
N VAL A 175 2.77 -1.64 -11.53
CA VAL A 175 1.69 -1.43 -10.57
C VAL A 175 1.87 -2.29 -9.32
N GLU A 176 1.33 -1.82 -8.20
CA GLU A 176 1.18 -2.60 -6.97
C GLU A 176 -0.31 -2.78 -6.67
N LEU A 177 -0.76 -4.02 -6.50
CA LEU A 177 -2.14 -4.34 -6.14
C LEU A 177 -2.30 -4.25 -4.62
N HIS A 178 -3.22 -3.41 -4.16
CA HIS A 178 -3.37 -3.11 -2.73
C HIS A 178 -4.29 -4.10 -2.02
N GLY A 179 -3.72 -5.20 -1.54
CA GLY A 179 -4.41 -6.22 -0.73
C GLY A 179 -4.16 -6.10 0.78
N ALA A 180 -3.89 -4.87 1.28
CA ALA A 180 -3.58 -4.59 2.67
C ALA A 180 -4.53 -3.54 3.25
N ASN A 181 -4.38 -3.21 4.54
CA ASN A 181 -5.00 -2.07 5.22
C ASN A 181 -6.53 -2.03 5.13
N ASN A 182 -7.17 -3.19 5.13
CA ASN A 182 -8.62 -3.40 5.02
C ASN A 182 -9.26 -2.94 3.69
N PHE A 183 -8.48 -2.78 2.63
CA PHE A 183 -9.02 -2.59 1.30
C PHE A 183 -9.66 -3.86 0.75
N LEU A 184 -10.47 -3.73 -0.29
CA LEU A 184 -11.38 -4.78 -0.77
C LEU A 184 -10.73 -6.18 -0.95
N PRO A 185 -9.50 -6.33 -1.51
CA PRO A 185 -8.90 -7.66 -1.60
C PRO A 185 -8.67 -8.30 -0.22
N GLN A 186 -8.21 -7.54 0.79
CA GLN A 186 -8.10 -8.05 2.15
C GLN A 186 -9.47 -8.43 2.73
N GLN A 187 -10.52 -7.62 2.46
CA GLN A 187 -11.89 -7.91 2.91
C GLN A 187 -12.39 -9.24 2.34
N PHE A 188 -12.03 -9.61 1.11
CA PHE A 188 -12.35 -10.92 0.55
C PHE A 188 -11.64 -12.08 1.25
N TYR A 189 -10.40 -11.86 1.72
CA TYR A 189 -9.63 -12.92 2.38
C TYR A 189 -10.01 -13.11 3.85
N SER A 190 -10.38 -12.06 4.54
CA SER A 190 -10.70 -12.11 5.97
C SER A 190 -12.04 -12.79 6.25
N LYS A 191 -12.05 -13.76 7.19
CA LYS A 191 -13.29 -14.33 7.74
C LYS A 191 -14.11 -13.28 8.49
N HIS A 192 -13.43 -12.24 9.00
CA HIS A 192 -14.09 -11.16 9.73
C HIS A 192 -15.06 -10.39 8.84
N THR A 193 -14.76 -10.27 7.56
CA THR A 193 -15.47 -9.43 6.60
C THR A 193 -16.15 -10.21 5.47
N ASN A 194 -15.83 -11.49 5.32
CA ASN A 194 -16.33 -12.36 4.26
C ASN A 194 -16.97 -13.62 4.84
N ASN A 195 -18.31 -13.65 4.91
CA ASN A 195 -19.11 -14.79 5.34
C ASN A 195 -19.83 -15.47 4.16
N ARG A 196 -19.38 -15.24 2.91
CA ARG A 196 -19.90 -15.90 1.70
C ARG A 196 -19.70 -17.42 1.75
N THR A 197 -20.58 -18.12 1.04
CA THR A 197 -20.53 -19.60 0.88
C THR A 197 -20.32 -20.05 -0.56
N ASP A 198 -20.24 -19.11 -1.50
CA ASP A 198 -19.97 -19.33 -2.91
C ASP A 198 -18.46 -19.52 -3.23
N ASP A 199 -18.06 -19.31 -4.49
CA ASP A 199 -16.66 -19.45 -4.92
C ASP A 199 -15.72 -18.36 -4.39
N TRP A 200 -16.27 -17.32 -3.76
CA TRP A 200 -15.50 -16.20 -3.21
C TRP A 200 -15.35 -16.26 -1.68
N GLY A 201 -15.93 -17.28 -1.02
CA GLY A 201 -15.95 -17.40 0.44
C GLY A 201 -16.07 -18.83 0.96
N GLY A 202 -16.22 -18.99 2.27
CA GLY A 202 -16.39 -20.28 2.95
C GLY A 202 -15.09 -20.92 3.40
N SER A 203 -14.16 -21.27 2.50
CA SER A 203 -12.84 -21.81 2.86
C SER A 203 -11.71 -20.80 2.60
N ASP A 204 -10.52 -21.03 3.16
CA ASP A 204 -9.32 -20.21 2.90
C ASP A 204 -9.00 -20.18 1.40
N GLU A 205 -9.10 -21.32 0.71
CA GLU A 205 -8.83 -21.45 -0.71
C GLU A 205 -9.80 -20.62 -1.54
N LYS A 206 -11.09 -20.68 -1.23
CA LYS A 206 -12.11 -19.90 -1.93
C LYS A 206 -11.97 -18.40 -1.67
N ARG A 207 -11.64 -17.98 -0.43
CA ARG A 207 -11.35 -16.58 -0.14
C ARG A 207 -10.11 -16.05 -0.88
N MET A 208 -9.15 -16.91 -1.26
CA MET A 208 -8.01 -16.54 -2.11
C MET A 208 -8.40 -16.26 -3.56
N ASN A 209 -9.56 -16.72 -4.04
CA ASN A 209 -9.93 -16.61 -5.46
C ASN A 209 -9.95 -15.17 -5.94
N PHE A 210 -10.37 -14.20 -5.11
CA PHE A 210 -10.32 -12.80 -5.49
C PHE A 210 -8.89 -12.35 -5.80
N HIS A 211 -7.92 -12.67 -4.93
CA HIS A 211 -6.50 -12.34 -5.14
C HIS A 211 -5.94 -13.00 -6.40
N ILE A 212 -6.23 -14.29 -6.57
CA ILE A 212 -5.73 -15.07 -7.71
C ILE A 212 -6.26 -14.49 -9.02
N LYS A 213 -7.57 -14.30 -9.13
CA LYS A 213 -8.21 -13.76 -10.33
C LYS A 213 -7.76 -12.35 -10.64
N LEU A 214 -7.62 -11.52 -9.62
CA LEU A 214 -7.11 -10.15 -9.75
C LEU A 214 -5.69 -10.15 -10.36
N ILE A 215 -4.78 -10.95 -9.82
CA ILE A 215 -3.40 -11.04 -10.32
C ILE A 215 -3.37 -11.61 -11.75
N GLU A 216 -4.13 -12.68 -12.02
CA GLU A 216 -4.24 -13.29 -13.35
C GLU A 216 -4.68 -12.26 -14.40
N GLU A 217 -5.72 -11.47 -14.13
CA GLU A 217 -6.22 -10.46 -15.07
C GLU A 217 -5.22 -9.32 -15.30
N VAL A 218 -4.61 -8.80 -14.24
CA VAL A 218 -3.62 -7.72 -14.34
C VAL A 218 -2.36 -8.20 -15.08
N CYS A 219 -1.93 -9.43 -14.89
CA CYS A 219 -0.74 -9.97 -15.57
C CYS A 219 -0.90 -10.12 -17.09
N LYS A 220 -2.12 -10.23 -17.62
CA LYS A 220 -2.39 -10.27 -19.07
C LYS A 220 -1.90 -9.02 -19.81
N ILE A 221 -1.73 -7.91 -19.11
CA ILE A 221 -1.22 -6.65 -19.68
C ILE A 221 0.17 -6.83 -20.29
N ARG A 222 1.03 -7.65 -19.68
CA ARG A 222 2.37 -7.89 -20.21
C ARG A 222 2.32 -8.49 -21.60
N GLU A 223 1.45 -9.46 -21.82
CA GLU A 223 1.26 -10.08 -23.13
C GLU A 223 0.59 -9.10 -24.12
N LYS A 224 -0.50 -8.46 -23.68
CA LYS A 224 -1.26 -7.50 -24.50
C LYS A 224 -0.41 -6.36 -25.07
N PHE A 225 0.57 -5.86 -24.27
CA PHE A 225 1.40 -4.71 -24.64
C PHE A 225 2.85 -5.09 -24.95
N ASN A 226 3.19 -6.39 -24.97
CA ASN A 226 4.56 -6.88 -25.13
C ASN A 226 5.55 -6.19 -24.18
N ARG A 227 5.18 -6.12 -22.88
CA ARG A 227 5.95 -5.48 -21.81
C ARG A 227 6.28 -6.49 -20.69
N PRO A 228 7.17 -7.48 -20.96
CA PRO A 228 7.59 -8.44 -19.94
C PRO A 228 8.33 -7.78 -18.77
N ASP A 229 8.88 -6.59 -19.00
CA ASP A 229 9.54 -5.73 -18.02
C ASP A 229 8.57 -5.03 -17.04
N PHE A 230 7.25 -4.99 -17.34
CA PHE A 230 6.28 -4.31 -16.49
C PHE A 230 6.18 -5.00 -15.12
N ILE A 231 6.48 -4.26 -14.06
CA ILE A 231 6.54 -4.77 -12.68
C ILE A 231 5.12 -4.88 -12.11
N ILE A 232 4.77 -6.04 -11.55
CA ILE A 232 3.52 -6.23 -10.83
C ILE A 232 3.85 -6.69 -9.41
N GLY A 233 3.57 -5.83 -8.43
CA GLY A 233 3.72 -6.12 -7.01
C GLY A 233 2.37 -6.39 -6.35
N TYR A 234 2.42 -6.99 -5.17
CA TYR A 234 1.25 -7.21 -4.34
C TYR A 234 1.52 -6.79 -2.90
N ARG A 235 0.57 -6.09 -2.25
CA ARG A 235 0.74 -5.66 -0.86
C ARG A 235 -0.28 -6.32 0.05
N ILE A 236 0.17 -6.84 1.21
CA ILE A 236 -0.69 -7.48 2.22
C ILE A 236 -0.43 -6.91 3.62
N SER A 237 -1.46 -6.99 4.50
CA SER A 237 -1.32 -6.86 5.95
C SER A 237 -1.29 -8.27 6.56
N PRO A 238 -0.25 -8.63 7.34
CA PRO A 238 -0.07 -10.02 7.78
C PRO A 238 -1.11 -10.50 8.80
N GLU A 239 -1.65 -9.62 9.62
CA GLU A 239 -2.61 -10.00 10.65
C GLU A 239 -3.62 -8.89 10.92
N GLU A 240 -4.82 -9.29 11.32
CA GLU A 240 -5.89 -8.40 11.76
C GLU A 240 -6.06 -8.45 13.28
N PRO A 241 -6.58 -7.35 13.91
CA PRO A 241 -6.76 -7.29 15.36
C PRO A 241 -7.95 -8.10 15.87
N PHE A 242 -8.85 -8.53 14.99
CA PHE A 242 -10.11 -9.20 15.33
C PHE A 242 -9.88 -10.67 15.67
N GLU A 243 -10.69 -11.22 16.57
CA GLU A 243 -10.59 -12.62 17.01
C GLU A 243 -10.73 -13.60 15.83
N ASP A 244 -11.69 -13.35 14.95
CA ASP A 244 -11.95 -14.11 13.71
C ASP A 244 -11.24 -13.54 12.47
N GLY A 245 -10.34 -12.56 12.65
CA GLY A 245 -9.56 -11.95 11.58
C GLY A 245 -8.37 -12.80 11.15
N ILE A 246 -7.69 -12.34 10.09
CA ILE A 246 -6.50 -12.99 9.52
C ILE A 246 -5.42 -13.16 10.59
N THR A 247 -4.88 -14.38 10.70
CA THR A 247 -3.71 -14.74 11.51
C THR A 247 -2.52 -15.08 10.61
N MET A 248 -1.36 -15.36 11.21
CA MET A 248 -0.20 -15.80 10.42
C MET A 248 -0.42 -17.13 9.70
N THR A 249 -1.32 -18.00 10.20
CA THR A 249 -1.67 -19.25 9.49
C THR A 249 -2.29 -18.97 8.13
N GLU A 250 -3.32 -18.11 8.08
CA GLU A 250 -3.95 -17.73 6.82
C GLU A 250 -2.97 -16.92 5.95
N THR A 251 -2.19 -16.03 6.54
CA THR A 251 -1.19 -15.25 5.81
C THR A 251 -0.16 -16.14 5.12
N LEU A 252 0.40 -17.13 5.79
CA LEU A 252 1.40 -18.02 5.18
C LEU A 252 0.79 -18.90 4.09
N LYS A 253 -0.48 -19.31 4.23
CA LYS A 253 -1.22 -19.98 3.14
C LYS A 253 -1.34 -19.10 1.90
N LEU A 254 -1.74 -17.81 2.10
CA LEU A 254 -1.83 -16.85 1.00
C LEU A 254 -0.47 -16.61 0.36
N VAL A 255 0.58 -16.39 1.16
CA VAL A 255 1.96 -16.16 0.67
C VAL A 255 2.45 -17.35 -0.17
N LYS A 256 2.24 -18.59 0.29
CA LYS A 256 2.57 -19.82 -0.48
C LYS A 256 1.89 -19.81 -1.85
N LYS A 257 0.65 -19.33 -1.95
CA LYS A 257 -0.04 -19.17 -3.23
C LYS A 257 0.52 -18.01 -4.05
N LEU A 258 0.74 -16.85 -3.46
CA LEU A 258 1.28 -15.67 -4.17
C LEU A 258 2.67 -15.91 -4.77
N VAL A 259 3.51 -16.68 -4.11
CA VAL A 259 4.85 -17.08 -4.61
C VAL A 259 4.77 -17.88 -5.91
N THR A 260 3.65 -18.56 -6.20
CA THR A 260 3.44 -19.28 -7.46
C THR A 260 2.85 -18.41 -8.57
N MET A 261 2.51 -17.15 -8.27
CA MET A 261 1.93 -16.21 -9.22
C MET A 261 3.03 -15.38 -9.92
N PRO A 262 2.78 -14.82 -11.12
CA PRO A 262 3.80 -14.08 -11.88
C PRO A 262 4.01 -12.65 -11.35
N LEU A 263 4.23 -12.52 -10.05
CA LEU A 263 4.55 -11.28 -9.34
C LEU A 263 6.06 -11.04 -9.30
N GLN A 264 6.48 -9.78 -9.13
CA GLN A 264 7.88 -9.39 -8.96
C GLN A 264 8.24 -9.16 -7.52
N TYR A 265 7.29 -8.70 -6.70
CA TYR A 265 7.52 -8.52 -5.27
C TYR A 265 6.24 -8.66 -4.44
N LEU A 266 6.43 -8.99 -3.17
CA LEU A 266 5.42 -8.91 -2.11
C LEU A 266 5.81 -7.78 -1.16
N HIS A 267 4.88 -6.89 -0.83
CA HIS A 267 5.10 -5.76 0.07
C HIS A 267 4.28 -5.95 1.36
N ILE A 268 4.94 -5.89 2.51
CA ILE A 268 4.27 -6.11 3.79
C ILE A 268 3.91 -4.79 4.45
N SER A 269 2.62 -4.60 4.76
CA SER A 269 2.13 -3.44 5.51
C SER A 269 2.01 -3.78 6.99
N GLN A 270 2.89 -3.21 7.81
CA GLN A 270 2.86 -3.36 9.28
C GLN A 270 3.43 -2.12 9.99
N ASN A 271 3.17 -2.01 11.31
CA ASN A 271 3.51 -0.81 12.08
C ASN A 271 4.97 -0.76 12.54
N LYS A 272 5.57 -1.92 12.82
CA LYS A 272 6.97 -2.05 13.27
C LYS A 272 7.65 -3.12 12.42
N PHE A 273 8.86 -2.85 11.93
CA PHE A 273 9.60 -3.78 11.08
C PHE A 273 9.82 -5.14 11.76
N PHE A 274 10.26 -5.15 13.02
CA PHE A 274 10.45 -6.35 13.81
C PHE A 274 9.20 -6.80 14.58
N GLN A 275 8.01 -6.55 14.04
CA GLN A 275 6.76 -6.94 14.67
C GLN A 275 6.61 -8.45 14.67
N LYS A 276 6.38 -9.02 15.87
CA LYS A 276 6.16 -10.45 16.04
C LYS A 276 4.73 -10.84 15.68
N ALA A 277 4.58 -12.06 15.21
CA ALA A 277 3.30 -12.71 15.01
C ALA A 277 2.55 -12.83 16.34
N ARG A 278 1.28 -12.43 16.35
CA ARG A 278 0.44 -12.49 17.55
C ARG A 278 -0.27 -13.83 17.69
N ARG A 279 -0.72 -14.39 16.55
CA ARG A 279 -1.57 -15.59 16.51
C ARG A 279 -1.23 -16.46 15.31
N GLY A 280 -1.58 -17.74 15.41
CA GLY A 280 -1.40 -18.70 14.34
C GLY A 280 0.02 -19.25 14.25
N GLU A 281 0.39 -19.72 13.06
CA GLU A 281 1.68 -20.34 12.79
C GLU A 281 2.84 -19.38 13.08
N GLY A 282 3.83 -19.84 13.86
CA GLY A 282 5.00 -19.04 14.20
C GLY A 282 4.75 -17.89 15.18
N ALA A 283 3.65 -17.93 15.97
CA ALA A 283 3.38 -16.91 16.99
C ALA A 283 4.62 -16.66 17.89
N GLY A 284 4.93 -15.37 18.13
CA GLY A 284 6.13 -14.93 18.83
C GLY A 284 7.37 -14.71 17.97
N THR A 285 7.38 -15.16 16.70
CA THR A 285 8.45 -14.92 15.72
C THR A 285 8.14 -13.68 14.89
N GLU A 286 9.17 -12.99 14.37
CA GLU A 286 9.00 -11.83 13.49
C GLU A 286 8.24 -12.20 12.22
N ARG A 287 7.17 -11.45 11.91
CA ARG A 287 6.32 -11.70 10.73
C ARG A 287 7.09 -11.70 9.42
N LEU A 288 7.98 -10.71 9.23
CA LEU A 288 8.82 -10.63 8.03
C LEU A 288 9.71 -11.86 7.87
N LYS A 289 10.30 -12.37 8.97
CA LYS A 289 11.11 -13.61 8.94
C LYS A 289 10.29 -14.81 8.48
N LEU A 290 9.08 -14.99 9.02
CA LEU A 290 8.18 -16.07 8.64
C LEU A 290 7.80 -15.98 7.15
N ILE A 291 7.44 -14.80 6.69
CA ILE A 291 7.05 -14.56 5.29
C ILE A 291 8.27 -14.73 4.36
N HIS A 292 9.44 -14.24 4.74
CA HIS A 292 10.65 -14.35 3.95
C HIS A 292 11.10 -15.82 3.75
N ASN A 293 10.86 -16.68 4.73
CA ASN A 293 11.14 -18.12 4.57
C ASN A 293 10.36 -18.75 3.40
N GLU A 294 9.16 -18.23 3.08
CA GLU A 294 8.34 -18.69 1.97
C GLU A 294 8.71 -18.02 0.63
N THR A 295 9.13 -16.75 0.67
CA THR A 295 9.38 -15.93 -0.53
C THR A 295 10.82 -16.02 -1.03
N LYS A 296 11.79 -16.32 -0.16
CA LYS A 296 13.23 -16.29 -0.44
C LYS A 296 13.60 -17.06 -1.70
N GLY A 297 14.31 -16.38 -2.61
CA GLY A 297 14.76 -16.94 -3.88
C GLY A 297 13.67 -17.13 -4.93
N LYS A 298 12.41 -16.73 -4.66
CA LYS A 298 11.28 -16.88 -5.58
C LYS A 298 10.60 -15.54 -5.87
N LEU A 299 10.36 -14.75 -4.83
CA LEU A 299 9.64 -13.48 -4.90
C LEU A 299 10.32 -12.48 -3.96
N ALA A 300 10.70 -11.30 -4.48
CA ALA A 300 11.33 -10.28 -3.65
C ALA A 300 10.35 -9.80 -2.56
N LEU A 301 10.85 -9.58 -1.34
CA LEU A 301 10.06 -9.09 -0.22
C LEU A 301 10.43 -7.64 0.09
N ILE A 302 9.43 -6.75 0.17
CA ILE A 302 9.59 -5.38 0.67
C ILE A 302 9.09 -5.34 2.11
N GLY A 303 10.00 -5.08 3.05
CA GLY A 303 9.69 -4.89 4.47
C GLY A 303 9.47 -3.42 4.81
N CYS A 304 8.45 -3.11 5.58
CA CYS A 304 8.24 -1.77 6.13
C CYS A 304 7.78 -1.83 7.60
N GLY A 305 7.75 -0.65 8.22
CA GLY A 305 7.18 -0.46 9.55
C GLY A 305 8.09 0.33 10.48
N GLY A 306 7.76 1.61 10.69
CA GLY A 306 8.39 2.46 11.70
C GLY A 306 9.86 2.79 11.51
N LEU A 307 10.47 2.50 10.35
CA LEU A 307 11.84 2.84 10.04
C LEU A 307 11.96 4.37 9.89
N ARG A 308 12.83 5.02 10.68
CA ARG A 308 12.99 6.47 10.68
C ARG A 308 14.44 6.91 10.72
N SER A 309 15.28 6.29 11.55
CA SER A 309 16.69 6.63 11.71
C SER A 309 17.59 5.81 10.76
N LEU A 310 18.82 6.27 10.57
CA LEU A 310 19.85 5.52 9.84
C LEU A 310 20.03 4.10 10.43
N ASP A 311 20.01 3.99 11.76
CA ASP A 311 20.18 2.70 12.45
C ASP A 311 18.98 1.78 12.22
N ASP A 312 17.74 2.31 12.15
CA ASP A 312 16.56 1.52 11.83
C ASP A 312 16.70 0.88 10.44
N PHE A 313 17.06 1.68 9.42
CA PHE A 313 17.25 1.19 8.06
C PHE A 313 18.39 0.17 7.94
N ASN A 314 19.51 0.41 8.60
CA ASN A 314 20.63 -0.51 8.63
C ASN A 314 20.28 -1.81 9.33
N SER A 315 19.63 -1.75 10.49
CA SER A 315 19.19 -2.92 11.24
C SER A 315 18.18 -3.75 10.44
N ALA A 316 17.22 -3.08 9.79
CA ALA A 316 16.23 -3.74 8.94
C ALA A 316 16.89 -4.47 7.76
N MET A 317 17.79 -3.82 7.02
CA MET A 317 18.47 -4.43 5.87
C MET A 317 19.41 -5.56 6.29
N ASN A 318 20.12 -5.40 7.41
CA ASN A 318 21.06 -6.40 7.92
C ASN A 318 20.35 -7.61 8.58
N SER A 319 19.07 -7.50 8.91
CA SER A 319 18.29 -8.64 9.43
C SER A 319 18.20 -9.80 8.43
N GLY A 320 18.29 -9.51 7.14
CA GLY A 320 18.09 -10.50 6.08
C GLY A 320 16.64 -11.00 5.97
N PHE A 321 15.66 -10.27 6.52
CA PHE A 321 14.24 -10.63 6.47
C PHE A 321 13.51 -10.11 5.24
N CYS A 322 14.18 -9.36 4.37
CA CYS A 322 13.62 -8.85 3.11
C CYS A 322 14.73 -8.44 2.14
N GLU A 323 14.39 -8.30 0.87
CA GLU A 323 15.28 -7.79 -0.19
C GLU A 323 15.27 -6.26 -0.25
N PHE A 324 14.16 -5.63 0.16
CA PHE A 324 13.96 -4.18 0.11
C PHE A 324 13.42 -3.64 1.43
N VAL A 325 13.79 -2.42 1.78
CA VAL A 325 13.26 -1.68 2.94
C VAL A 325 12.48 -0.45 2.48
N ALA A 326 11.28 -0.25 3.03
CA ALA A 326 10.39 0.82 2.60
C ALA A 326 10.25 1.94 3.63
N ALA A 327 10.38 3.19 3.17
CA ALA A 327 10.22 4.41 3.94
C ALA A 327 8.85 5.07 3.66
N GLY A 328 7.98 5.12 4.68
CA GLY A 328 6.75 5.91 4.66
C GLY A 328 6.94 7.24 5.39
N CYS A 329 6.79 7.24 6.71
CA CYS A 329 6.95 8.45 7.55
C CYS A 329 8.31 9.14 7.35
N ALA A 330 9.40 8.37 7.26
CA ALA A 330 10.74 8.94 7.04
C ALA A 330 10.82 9.71 5.71
N ASN A 331 10.15 9.24 4.65
CA ASN A 331 10.08 9.92 3.36
C ASN A 331 9.23 11.21 3.42
N LEU A 332 8.20 11.27 4.28
CA LEU A 332 7.45 12.51 4.53
C LEU A 332 8.31 13.53 5.27
N LEU A 333 9.04 13.09 6.29
CA LEU A 333 9.89 13.93 7.14
C LEU A 333 11.12 14.48 6.42
N ASN A 334 11.65 13.76 5.41
CA ASN A 334 12.93 14.07 4.78
C ASN A 334 12.83 13.94 3.26
N LYS A 335 12.78 15.08 2.57
CA LYS A 335 12.78 15.12 1.10
C LYS A 335 14.04 14.50 0.46
N ASP A 336 15.17 14.56 1.18
CA ASP A 336 16.48 14.07 0.75
C ASP A 336 16.88 12.76 1.46
N LEU A 337 15.92 12.00 2.02
CA LEU A 337 16.20 10.81 2.85
C LEU A 337 17.21 9.84 2.21
N GLY A 338 17.04 9.51 0.94
CA GLY A 338 17.96 8.56 0.27
C GLY A 338 19.39 9.09 0.19
N ILE A 339 19.58 10.40 0.01
CA ILE A 339 20.89 11.04 0.00
C ILE A 339 21.53 11.00 1.40
N LEU A 340 20.74 11.33 2.44
CA LEU A 340 21.21 11.32 3.83
C LEU A 340 21.61 9.91 4.28
N LEU A 341 20.81 8.91 3.94
CA LEU A 341 21.11 7.50 4.24
C LEU A 341 22.39 7.02 3.53
N GLU A 342 22.54 7.34 2.23
CA GLU A 342 23.74 6.94 1.46
C GLU A 342 25.01 7.62 2.01
N ALA A 343 24.89 8.88 2.42
CA ALA A 343 25.99 9.64 3.01
C ALA A 343 26.30 9.25 4.47
N GLY A 344 25.50 8.40 5.10
CA GLY A 344 25.65 8.03 6.52
C GLY A 344 25.33 9.17 7.50
N LYS A 345 24.56 10.18 7.08
CA LYS A 345 24.26 11.39 7.83
C LYS A 345 23.03 11.22 8.72
N GLY A 346 23.11 10.31 9.69
CA GLY A 346 22.00 9.99 10.60
C GLY A 346 21.52 11.19 11.41
N ASP A 347 22.43 12.06 11.83
CA ASP A 347 22.11 13.25 12.64
C ASP A 347 21.34 14.33 11.89
N GLU A 348 21.37 14.31 10.54
CA GLU A 348 20.61 15.24 9.69
C GLU A 348 19.18 14.71 9.39
N ILE A 349 18.85 13.48 9.76
CA ILE A 349 17.52 12.87 9.51
C ILE A 349 16.52 13.39 10.53
N ASN A 350 15.46 14.03 10.07
CA ASN A 350 14.32 14.44 10.91
C ASN A 350 13.52 13.20 11.33
N LEU A 351 13.34 13.02 12.63
CA LEU A 351 12.58 11.89 13.21
C LEU A 351 11.12 12.23 13.56
N ALA A 352 10.80 13.54 13.58
CA ALA A 352 9.48 14.06 13.91
C ALA A 352 9.17 15.32 13.09
N LEU A 353 7.88 15.63 12.90
CA LEU A 353 7.42 16.90 12.32
C LEU A 353 7.64 18.05 13.31
N ASP A 354 8.15 19.15 12.81
CA ASP A 354 8.20 20.42 13.50
C ASP A 354 7.03 21.29 13.02
N PRO A 355 5.97 21.49 13.83
CA PRO A 355 4.79 22.23 13.42
C PRO A 355 5.05 23.72 13.12
N GLU A 356 6.12 24.28 13.66
CA GLU A 356 6.50 25.69 13.47
C GLU A 356 7.14 25.92 12.10
N HIS A 357 7.56 24.84 11.41
CA HIS A 357 8.28 24.93 10.14
C HIS A 357 7.72 23.98 9.05
N PRO A 358 6.43 24.11 8.66
CA PRO A 358 5.80 23.23 7.67
C PRO A 358 6.46 23.30 6.28
N GLU A 359 7.03 24.46 5.92
CA GLU A 359 7.71 24.68 4.64
C GLU A 359 8.92 23.77 4.39
N LYS A 360 9.55 23.26 5.45
CA LYS A 360 10.70 22.35 5.34
C LYS A 360 10.33 21.03 4.68
N TYR A 361 9.08 20.61 4.83
CA TYR A 361 8.64 19.26 4.45
C TYR A 361 7.98 19.21 3.07
N LEU A 362 7.47 20.32 2.54
CA LEU A 362 6.70 20.37 1.28
C LEU A 362 5.59 19.29 1.25
N ILE A 363 4.93 19.06 2.39
CA ILE A 363 3.80 18.15 2.52
C ILE A 363 2.54 18.89 2.08
N PRO A 364 1.70 18.31 1.19
CA PRO A 364 0.44 18.94 0.79
C PRO A 364 -0.44 19.29 1.97
N LYS A 365 -1.16 20.39 1.87
CA LYS A 365 -1.91 21.02 2.98
C LYS A 365 -2.88 20.06 3.68
N GLU A 366 -3.64 19.25 2.94
CA GLU A 366 -4.60 18.34 3.56
C GLU A 366 -3.89 17.17 4.26
N LEU A 367 -2.79 16.66 3.67
CA LEU A 367 -1.96 15.68 4.35
C LEU A 367 -1.27 16.27 5.59
N TRP A 368 -0.83 17.54 5.54
CA TRP A 368 -0.27 18.23 6.69
C TRP A 368 -1.27 18.31 7.84
N LYS A 369 -2.53 18.71 7.56
CA LYS A 369 -3.61 18.70 8.57
C LYS A 369 -3.81 17.31 9.16
N ALA A 370 -3.82 16.27 8.32
CA ALA A 370 -3.93 14.89 8.78
C ALA A 370 -2.74 14.49 9.68
N CYS A 371 -1.52 14.92 9.37
CA CYS A 371 -0.33 14.68 10.20
C CYS A 371 -0.48 15.30 11.60
N LEU A 372 -1.06 16.50 11.71
CA LEU A 372 -1.23 17.20 12.98
C LEU A 372 -2.37 16.63 13.84
N THR A 373 -3.39 16.04 13.22
CA THR A 373 -4.61 15.58 13.92
C THR A 373 -4.70 14.08 14.09
N SER A 374 -3.98 13.33 13.26
CA SER A 374 -4.16 11.88 13.16
C SER A 374 -3.31 11.08 14.13
N PRO A 375 -3.82 9.96 14.59
CA PRO A 375 -3.07 9.05 15.45
C PRO A 375 -2.09 8.18 14.67
N GLY A 376 -0.86 8.18 15.08
CA GLY A 376 0.10 7.08 15.10
C GLY A 376 0.60 6.39 13.80
N TRP A 377 -0.10 6.45 12.67
CA TRP A 377 0.39 5.90 11.39
C TRP A 377 1.12 6.95 10.53
N LEU A 378 0.95 8.21 10.86
CA LEU A 378 1.66 9.35 10.29
C LEU A 378 2.89 9.71 11.17
N PRO A 379 3.77 10.59 10.70
CA PRO A 379 4.94 10.99 11.47
C PRO A 379 4.59 11.51 12.87
N PRO A 380 5.43 11.26 13.89
CA PRO A 380 5.27 11.88 15.20
C PRO A 380 5.49 13.38 15.12
N ILE A 381 4.91 14.13 16.04
CA ILE A 381 5.09 15.56 16.20
C ILE A 381 6.16 15.81 17.26
N LYS A 382 7.06 16.76 17.00
CA LYS A 382 8.12 17.15 17.92
C LYS A 382 7.52 17.66 19.24
N GLY A 383 7.97 17.11 20.35
CA GLY A 383 7.49 17.47 21.68
C GLY A 383 6.20 16.77 22.12
N GLU A 384 5.52 16.03 21.25
CA GLU A 384 4.35 15.25 21.61
C GLU A 384 4.67 13.77 21.85
N PRO A 385 4.02 13.13 22.83
CA PRO A 385 4.14 11.69 22.99
C PRO A 385 3.55 10.97 21.77
N GLN A 386 4.27 9.97 21.27
CA GLN A 386 3.79 9.18 20.13
C GLN A 386 2.48 8.48 20.53
N LYS A 387 1.38 8.84 19.85
CA LYS A 387 0.09 8.19 20.06
C LYS A 387 0.16 6.74 19.56
N ASN A 388 -0.18 5.80 20.43
CA ASN A 388 -0.28 4.39 20.06
C ASN A 388 -1.42 4.22 19.04
N ILE A 389 -1.12 3.56 17.92
CA ILE A 389 -2.13 3.19 16.94
C ILE A 389 -3.00 2.11 17.59
N LYS A 390 -4.20 2.47 18.01
CA LYS A 390 -5.24 1.48 18.21
C LYS A 390 -5.74 1.10 16.80
N HIS A 391 -5.51 -0.14 16.38
CA HIS A 391 -5.97 -0.67 15.09
C HIS A 391 -7.47 -0.48 14.84
N GLU A 392 -8.26 -0.38 15.93
CA GLU A 392 -9.69 -0.08 15.91
C GLU A 392 -10.04 1.29 15.30
N VAL A 393 -9.10 2.25 15.28
CA VAL A 393 -9.39 3.61 14.84
C VAL A 393 -9.63 3.68 13.32
N ARG A 394 -8.97 2.85 12.51
CA ARG A 394 -9.23 2.79 11.06
C ARG A 394 -10.62 2.24 10.71
N PHE A 395 -11.15 1.34 11.55
CA PHE A 395 -12.53 0.87 11.43
C PHE A 395 -13.54 1.87 12.01
N LYS A 396 -13.16 2.65 13.04
CA LYS A 396 -14.05 3.66 13.63
C LYS A 396 -14.19 4.93 12.78
N ALA A 397 -13.23 5.23 11.91
CA ALA A 397 -13.33 6.37 10.97
C ALA A 397 -14.14 6.02 9.72
N ALA A 398 -14.46 4.74 9.51
CA ALA A 398 -15.28 4.25 8.39
C ALA A 398 -16.70 3.86 8.82
N ILE A 399 -17.01 3.95 10.14
CA ILE A 399 -18.35 3.63 10.70
C ILE A 399 -18.82 4.81 11.53
#